data_d8df34c78a2623e82b28b927e709eee5
#
_entry.id   d8df34c78a2623e82b28b927e709eee5
#
_cell.length_a   1.000
_cell.length_b   1.000
_cell.length_c   1.000
_cell.angle_alpha   90.00
_cell.angle_beta   90.00
_cell.angle_gamma   90.00
#
_symmetry.space_group_name_H-M   'P 1'
#
loop_
_entity.id
_entity.type
_entity.pdbx_description
1 polymer ?
#
loop_
_entity_poly.entity_id
_entity_poly.type
_entity_poly.pdbx_seq_one_letter_code
_entity_poly.pdbx_strand_id
1 'polypeptide(L)'
;MNDLVDGSTARTSPRRRGATELTSVQEDRSQVVIAGRIPLSTASDQILEARQLTKIYRKGRNEVQVLSGCDFQARRGKVTAILGQSGSGKSTLLHLLGTLDTPDEGEITFEGQRIDNLPRRRRDEFRNRQLGMIFQFYHLLPEITTLQNVMMPMMIQQGLFSYLRARAAYRARAEQLLERVGLEHRLTHRPRELSGGEMQRAAIARALVGSPQLLLADEPTGNLDRETGQTILKLLLEINREQGLTIVMVTHDESIAADCDRVIRLEDGRIVA
;
A
#
# COMPACT_ATOMS: atom_id res chain seq x y z
N MET A 1 -55.29 66.99 -0.51
CA MET A 1 -55.62 67.28 0.88
C MET A 1 -54.42 66.80 1.62
N ASN A 2 -53.54 67.72 1.73
CA ASN A 2 -53.04 68.43 2.96
C ASN A 2 -52.31 67.51 3.86
N ASP A 3 -51.21 67.76 4.39
CA ASP A 3 -50.25 68.87 4.44
C ASP A 3 -49.08 68.34 5.32
N LEU A 4 -47.85 68.61 4.95
CA LEU A 4 -46.92 69.55 5.56
C LEU A 4 -46.66 69.30 7.07
N VAL A 5 -45.46 69.27 7.63
CA VAL A 5 -44.35 70.20 7.76
C VAL A 5 -43.31 69.57 8.68
N ASP A 6 -42.08 69.48 8.37
CA ASP A 6 -40.94 70.40 8.55
C ASP A 6 -40.21 70.32 9.92
N GLY A 7 -38.93 70.45 9.88
CA GLY A 7 -38.08 70.91 10.97
C GLY A 7 -36.88 70.02 11.29
N SER A 8 -35.76 70.14 10.68
CA SER A 8 -34.68 71.13 10.76
C SER A 8 -33.61 70.80 11.83
N THR A 9 -32.43 70.75 11.29
CA THR A 9 -31.11 71.17 11.82
C THR A 9 -30.48 70.32 12.92
N ALA A 10 -29.21 70.00 12.93
CA ALA A 10 -27.97 70.61 12.49
C ALA A 10 -26.75 69.65 12.58
N ARG A 11 -25.89 69.80 11.62
CA ARG A 11 -24.41 69.69 11.65
C ARG A 11 -23.72 69.13 12.90
N THR A 12 -22.85 68.12 12.71
CA THR A 12 -21.38 68.31 12.73
C THR A 12 -20.65 67.03 12.33
N SER A 13 -19.81 67.15 11.35
CA SER A 13 -18.67 66.28 11.03
C SER A 13 -17.44 66.83 11.77
N PRO A 14 -16.27 66.20 11.85
CA PRO A 14 -15.74 64.94 11.29
C PRO A 14 -14.87 64.13 12.29
N ARG A 15 -14.52 62.88 11.95
CA ARG A 15 -13.10 62.43 12.05
C ARG A 15 -12.93 61.01 11.46
N ARG A 16 -11.93 60.97 10.62
CA ARG A 16 -11.31 59.76 9.97
C ARG A 16 -10.83 58.75 11.02
N ARG A 17 -10.93 57.46 10.74
CA ARG A 17 -9.85 56.46 10.54
C ARG A 17 -10.42 55.06 10.67
N GLY A 18 -9.95 54.20 9.74
CA GLY A 18 -9.82 52.77 9.91
C GLY A 18 -10.47 51.97 8.81
N ALA A 19 -9.77 51.86 7.67
CA ALA A 19 -10.05 50.79 6.71
C ALA A 19 -9.74 49.46 7.41
N THR A 20 -10.72 48.56 7.50
CA THR A 20 -10.47 47.17 7.84
C THR A 20 -10.96 46.34 6.67
N GLU A 21 -9.98 45.73 6.04
CA GLU A 21 -10.12 44.78 4.93
C GLU A 21 -11.10 43.67 5.24
N LEU A 22 -12.02 43.45 4.35
CA LEU A 22 -12.82 42.23 4.30
C LEU A 22 -11.91 41.08 3.83
N THR A 23 -11.36 40.34 4.79
CA THR A 23 -10.65 39.09 4.53
C THR A 23 -11.69 38.05 4.19
N SER A 24 -11.64 37.58 2.94
CA SER A 24 -12.38 36.46 2.43
C SER A 24 -12.11 35.21 3.31
N VAL A 25 -13.16 34.68 3.90
CA VAL A 25 -13.14 33.39 4.59
C VAL A 25 -13.04 32.33 3.50
N GLN A 26 -11.83 31.81 3.31
CA GLN A 26 -11.57 30.61 2.56
C GLN A 26 -12.03 29.42 3.43
N GLU A 27 -13.03 28.70 2.95
CA GLU A 27 -13.47 27.44 3.53
C GLU A 27 -12.30 26.44 3.55
N ASP A 28 -11.80 26.19 4.73
CA ASP A 28 -10.84 25.15 5.05
C ASP A 28 -11.53 23.79 4.91
N ARG A 29 -11.28 23.12 3.79
CA ARG A 29 -11.68 21.72 3.57
C ARG A 29 -10.83 20.86 4.47
N SER A 30 -11.39 20.54 5.62
CA SER A 30 -10.87 19.65 6.65
C SER A 30 -10.23 18.40 6.03
N GLN A 31 -8.89 18.40 6.07
CA GLN A 31 -8.10 17.18 5.96
C GLN A 31 -8.46 16.27 7.12
N VAL A 32 -9.01 15.11 6.82
CA VAL A 32 -9.17 14.05 7.81
C VAL A 32 -7.77 13.59 8.22
N VAL A 33 -7.29 14.11 9.31
CA VAL A 33 -6.03 13.71 9.95
C VAL A 33 -6.23 12.31 10.51
N ILE A 34 -5.69 11.30 9.83
CA ILE A 34 -5.59 9.95 10.38
C ILE A 34 -4.51 9.98 11.46
N ALA A 35 -4.95 10.08 12.71
CA ALA A 35 -4.08 10.02 13.89
C ALA A 35 -3.34 8.67 13.93
N GLY A 36 -2.02 8.70 13.98
CA GLY A 36 -1.19 7.51 14.19
C GLY A 36 0.19 7.51 13.55
N ARG A 37 0.77 8.68 13.23
CA ARG A 37 2.21 8.75 12.95
C ARG A 37 2.99 8.84 14.25
N ILE A 38 3.73 7.77 14.56
CA ILE A 38 4.79 7.80 15.57
C ILE A 38 5.88 8.76 15.07
N PRO A 39 6.41 9.70 15.91
CA PRO A 39 7.41 10.66 15.46
C PRO A 39 8.68 9.96 15.00
N LEU A 40 9.16 10.33 13.81
CA LEU A 40 10.36 9.85 13.16
C LEU A 40 11.60 10.31 13.95
N SER A 41 12.22 9.38 14.68
CA SER A 41 13.64 9.44 15.04
C SER A 41 14.45 9.22 13.76
N THR A 42 15.41 10.09 13.47
CA THR A 42 16.40 10.06 12.37
C THR A 42 16.23 8.89 11.39
N ALA A 43 15.44 9.12 10.35
CA ALA A 43 15.04 8.08 9.41
C ALA A 43 16.28 7.48 8.72
N SER A 44 16.61 6.25 9.02
CA SER A 44 17.47 5.46 8.15
C SER A 44 16.77 5.38 6.78
N ASP A 45 17.52 5.47 5.70
CA ASP A 45 17.02 5.33 4.33
C ASP A 45 16.34 3.95 4.10
N GLN A 46 16.50 3.05 5.06
CA GLN A 46 15.98 1.68 5.05
C GLN A 46 14.64 1.59 5.78
N ILE A 47 13.61 1.13 5.05
CA ILE A 47 12.28 0.90 5.64
C ILE A 47 12.16 -0.52 6.21
N LEU A 48 12.79 -1.50 5.55
CA LEU A 48 12.76 -2.92 5.93
C LEU A 48 14.16 -3.48 5.89
N GLU A 49 14.54 -4.18 6.94
CA GLU A 49 15.82 -4.89 7.04
C GLU A 49 15.59 -6.30 7.58
N ALA A 50 16.27 -7.27 6.98
CA ALA A 50 16.33 -8.64 7.45
C ALA A 50 17.78 -9.06 7.59
N ARG A 51 18.11 -9.72 8.69
CA ARG A 51 19.47 -10.17 9.01
C ARG A 51 19.51 -11.65 9.29
N GLN A 52 20.43 -12.35 8.62
CA GLN A 52 20.74 -13.77 8.81
C GLN A 52 19.49 -14.67 8.79
N LEU A 53 18.55 -14.41 7.87
CA LEU A 53 17.32 -15.19 7.79
C LEU A 53 17.59 -16.61 7.36
N THR A 54 17.19 -17.55 8.19
CA THR A 54 17.18 -18.99 7.90
C THR A 54 15.75 -19.52 7.97
N LYS A 55 15.37 -20.35 6.99
CA LYS A 55 14.07 -21.01 6.97
C LYS A 55 14.20 -22.47 6.57
N ILE A 56 13.66 -23.36 7.41
CA ILE A 56 13.67 -24.81 7.24
C ILE A 56 12.23 -25.32 7.28
N TYR A 57 11.78 -25.95 6.21
CA TYR A 57 10.48 -26.63 6.21
C TYR A 57 10.67 -28.09 6.57
N ARG A 58 9.86 -28.59 7.52
CA ARG A 58 9.89 -29.96 8.02
C ARG A 58 8.63 -30.69 7.57
N LYS A 59 8.81 -31.78 6.84
CA LYS A 59 7.71 -32.67 6.43
C LYS A 59 8.04 -34.10 6.84
N GLY A 60 7.51 -34.52 7.97
CA GLY A 60 7.85 -35.83 8.58
C GLY A 60 9.33 -35.88 8.97
N ARG A 61 10.11 -36.81 8.39
CA ARG A 61 11.55 -36.93 8.62
C ARG A 61 12.42 -36.10 7.67
N ASN A 62 11.82 -35.47 6.66
CA ASN A 62 12.55 -34.68 5.68
C ASN A 62 12.61 -33.24 6.12
N GLU A 63 13.80 -32.67 6.13
CA GLU A 63 14.04 -31.24 6.34
C GLU A 63 14.55 -30.63 5.01
N VAL A 64 13.98 -29.49 4.63
CA VAL A 64 14.41 -28.75 3.46
C VAL A 64 14.73 -27.33 3.91
N GLN A 65 16.01 -27.00 3.93
CA GLN A 65 16.44 -25.62 4.16
C GLN A 65 16.22 -24.81 2.89
N VAL A 66 15.36 -23.82 2.97
CA VAL A 66 14.99 -22.98 1.82
C VAL A 66 15.72 -21.64 1.83
N LEU A 67 16.02 -21.10 3.02
CA LEU A 67 16.86 -19.90 3.16
C LEU A 67 17.98 -20.20 4.15
N SER A 68 19.18 -19.66 3.89
CA SER A 68 20.40 -19.93 4.65
C SER A 68 21.19 -18.65 4.91
N GLY A 69 20.88 -17.95 6.01
CA GLY A 69 21.60 -16.75 6.45
C GLY A 69 21.43 -15.56 5.48
N CYS A 70 20.21 -15.31 5.00
CA CYS A 70 19.95 -14.23 4.06
C CYS A 70 19.93 -12.86 4.75
N ASP A 71 20.68 -11.91 4.22
CA ASP A 71 20.62 -10.49 4.58
C ASP A 71 19.90 -9.70 3.47
N PHE A 72 18.87 -8.93 3.82
CA PHE A 72 18.07 -8.17 2.88
C PHE A 72 17.76 -6.77 3.41
N GLN A 73 17.71 -5.80 2.51
CA GLN A 73 17.33 -4.42 2.85
C GLN A 73 16.49 -3.81 1.73
N ALA A 74 15.39 -3.14 2.10
CA ALA A 74 14.61 -2.30 1.21
C ALA A 74 14.74 -0.82 1.59
N ARG A 75 15.05 0.03 0.60
CA ARG A 75 15.14 1.47 0.80
C ARG A 75 13.78 2.12 0.58
N ARG A 76 13.47 3.12 1.39
CA ARG A 76 12.22 3.87 1.32
C ARG A 76 12.03 4.52 -0.05
N GLY A 77 10.82 4.37 -0.62
CA GLY A 77 10.45 4.94 -1.91
C GLY A 77 11.16 4.32 -3.11
N LYS A 78 11.88 3.21 -2.93
CA LYS A 78 12.60 2.51 -4.00
C LYS A 78 11.91 1.21 -4.39
N VAL A 79 12.13 0.80 -5.63
CA VAL A 79 11.69 -0.47 -6.18
C VAL A 79 12.86 -1.45 -6.19
N THR A 80 12.72 -2.56 -5.46
CA THR A 80 13.72 -3.64 -5.41
C THR A 80 13.14 -4.90 -6.06
N ALA A 81 13.82 -5.44 -7.06
CA ALA A 81 13.52 -6.74 -7.64
C ALA A 81 14.41 -7.83 -7.03
N ILE A 82 13.81 -8.96 -6.69
CA ILE A 82 14.50 -10.19 -6.26
C ILE A 82 14.37 -11.19 -7.40
N LEU A 83 15.49 -11.43 -8.09
CA LEU A 83 15.62 -12.42 -9.15
C LEU A 83 16.06 -13.76 -8.61
N GLY A 84 15.71 -14.83 -9.27
CA GLY A 84 16.19 -16.19 -9.00
C GLY A 84 15.38 -17.23 -9.72
N GLN A 85 15.94 -18.45 -9.85
CA GLN A 85 15.25 -19.57 -10.47
C GLN A 85 14.05 -20.06 -9.64
N SER A 86 13.17 -20.85 -10.25
CA SER A 86 12.10 -21.50 -9.50
C SER A 86 12.71 -22.40 -8.40
N GLY A 87 12.14 -22.29 -7.19
CA GLY A 87 12.64 -23.05 -6.03
C GLY A 87 13.81 -22.39 -5.28
N SER A 88 14.37 -21.26 -5.71
CA SER A 88 15.47 -20.59 -5.02
C SER A 88 15.11 -19.97 -3.65
N GLY A 89 13.82 -19.95 -3.27
CA GLY A 89 13.35 -19.40 -1.99
C GLY A 89 12.74 -18.00 -2.05
N LYS A 90 12.53 -17.42 -3.24
CA LYS A 90 12.01 -16.04 -3.42
C LYS A 90 10.68 -15.77 -2.70
N SER A 91 9.66 -16.59 -2.97
CA SER A 91 8.35 -16.45 -2.32
C SER A 91 8.45 -16.68 -0.81
N THR A 92 9.32 -17.61 -0.35
CA THR A 92 9.58 -17.80 1.07
C THR A 92 10.18 -16.56 1.70
N LEU A 93 11.19 -15.95 1.08
CA LEU A 93 11.75 -14.69 1.55
C LEU A 93 10.68 -13.59 1.62
N LEU A 94 9.88 -13.43 0.57
CA LEU A 94 8.80 -12.45 0.54
C LEU A 94 7.75 -12.69 1.64
N HIS A 95 7.39 -13.96 1.91
CA HIS A 95 6.46 -14.32 2.96
C HIS A 95 7.01 -14.02 4.37
N LEU A 96 8.31 -14.22 4.60
CA LEU A 96 8.96 -13.84 5.85
C LEU A 96 8.96 -12.31 6.01
N LEU A 97 9.37 -11.56 4.99
CA LEU A 97 9.35 -10.09 4.97
C LEU A 97 7.94 -9.54 5.20
N GLY A 98 6.92 -10.24 4.68
CA GLY A 98 5.50 -9.92 4.87
C GLY A 98 4.91 -10.44 6.19
N THR A 99 5.69 -11.07 7.05
CA THR A 99 5.23 -11.69 8.31
C THR A 99 4.09 -12.70 8.13
N LEU A 100 3.95 -13.30 6.93
CA LEU A 100 3.04 -14.41 6.67
C LEU A 100 3.56 -15.72 7.26
N ASP A 101 4.89 -15.86 7.29
CA ASP A 101 5.60 -16.94 7.96
C ASP A 101 6.61 -16.36 8.96
N THR A 102 7.24 -17.21 9.75
CA THR A 102 8.23 -16.82 10.77
C THR A 102 9.57 -17.47 10.42
N PRO A 103 10.70 -16.76 10.46
CA PRO A 103 12.01 -17.37 10.26
C PRO A 103 12.34 -18.35 11.41
N ASP A 104 13.15 -19.36 11.11
CA ASP A 104 13.70 -20.25 12.15
C ASP A 104 14.89 -19.58 12.86
N GLU A 105 15.67 -18.77 12.12
CA GLU A 105 16.76 -17.94 12.67
C GLU A 105 16.80 -16.58 11.97
N GLY A 106 17.44 -15.61 12.64
CA GLY A 106 17.57 -14.25 12.16
C GLY A 106 16.48 -13.32 12.69
N GLU A 107 16.42 -12.14 12.15
CA GLU A 107 15.46 -11.11 12.55
C GLU A 107 15.02 -10.24 11.39
N ILE A 108 13.82 -9.68 11.51
CA ILE A 108 13.27 -8.72 10.53
C ILE A 108 12.84 -7.47 11.28
N THR A 109 13.30 -6.30 10.79
CA THR A 109 12.91 -5.01 11.34
C THR A 109 12.22 -4.17 10.26
N PHE A 110 11.17 -3.45 10.68
CA PHE A 110 10.48 -2.45 9.87
C PHE A 110 10.54 -1.10 10.58
N GLU A 111 11.10 -0.08 9.94
CA GLU A 111 11.37 1.23 10.56
C GLU A 111 12.15 1.10 11.89
N GLY A 112 13.11 0.18 11.95
CA GLY A 112 13.92 -0.11 13.13
C GLY A 112 13.21 -0.91 14.23
N GLN A 113 11.95 -1.29 14.06
CA GLN A 113 11.20 -2.12 15.01
C GLN A 113 11.17 -3.57 14.55
N ARG A 114 11.50 -4.49 15.43
CA ARG A 114 11.48 -5.94 15.14
C ARG A 114 10.04 -6.42 14.94
N ILE A 115 9.76 -7.11 13.82
CA ILE A 115 8.42 -7.54 13.41
C ILE A 115 8.21 -9.05 13.33
N ASP A 116 9.27 -9.85 13.20
CA ASP A 116 9.20 -11.32 13.10
C ASP A 116 8.71 -11.99 14.39
N ASN A 117 9.00 -11.38 15.55
CA ASN A 117 8.65 -11.87 16.88
C ASN A 117 7.34 -11.30 17.45
N LEU A 118 6.58 -10.52 16.66
CA LEU A 118 5.32 -9.95 17.11
C LEU A 118 4.28 -11.04 17.40
N PRO A 119 3.44 -10.88 18.44
CA PRO A 119 2.28 -11.74 18.66
C PRO A 119 1.36 -11.70 17.45
N ARG A 120 0.64 -12.81 17.18
CA ARG A 120 -0.22 -12.99 16.00
C ARG A 120 -1.10 -11.78 15.70
N ARG A 121 -1.81 -11.26 16.71
CA ARG A 121 -2.70 -10.08 16.54
C ARG A 121 -1.94 -8.85 16.06
N ARG A 122 -0.74 -8.59 16.60
CA ARG A 122 0.09 -7.45 16.20
C ARG A 122 0.64 -7.62 14.78
N ARG A 123 0.99 -8.85 14.38
CA ARG A 123 1.39 -9.16 13.00
C ARG A 123 0.25 -8.90 12.02
N ASP A 124 -0.98 -9.31 12.38
CA ASP A 124 -2.17 -9.08 11.54
C ASP A 124 -2.46 -7.58 11.40
N GLU A 125 -2.37 -6.81 12.49
CA GLU A 125 -2.50 -5.35 12.48
C GLU A 125 -1.39 -4.70 11.64
N PHE A 126 -0.16 -5.13 11.77
CA PHE A 126 0.99 -4.65 11.01
C PHE A 126 0.79 -4.89 9.50
N ARG A 127 0.48 -6.14 9.10
CA ARG A 127 0.20 -6.45 7.68
C ARG A 127 -0.90 -5.58 7.11
N ASN A 128 -1.97 -5.43 7.83
CA ASN A 128 -3.12 -4.69 7.33
C ASN A 128 -2.88 -3.17 7.20
N ARG A 129 -2.02 -2.60 8.07
CA ARG A 129 -1.78 -1.15 8.11
C ARG A 129 -0.56 -0.68 7.34
N GLN A 130 0.50 -1.50 7.31
CA GLN A 130 1.81 -1.09 6.79
C GLN A 130 2.13 -1.73 5.45
N LEU A 131 1.55 -2.91 5.18
CA LEU A 131 1.88 -3.69 4.01
C LEU A 131 0.73 -3.77 3.01
N GLY A 132 1.06 -3.68 1.72
CA GLY A 132 0.26 -4.18 0.63
C GLY A 132 0.88 -5.50 0.14
N MET A 133 0.03 -6.46 -0.23
CA MET A 133 0.53 -7.73 -0.78
C MET A 133 -0.18 -8.07 -2.07
N ILE A 134 0.62 -8.38 -3.09
CA ILE A 134 0.18 -8.90 -4.38
C ILE A 134 0.73 -10.32 -4.48
N PHE A 135 -0.15 -11.27 -4.78
CA PHE A 135 0.20 -12.69 -4.92
C PHE A 135 0.10 -13.12 -6.37
N GLN A 136 0.85 -14.13 -6.75
CA GLN A 136 0.84 -14.72 -8.09
C GLN A 136 -0.56 -15.17 -8.53
N PHE A 137 -1.38 -15.71 -7.63
CA PHE A 137 -2.75 -16.19 -7.90
C PHE A 137 -3.84 -15.22 -7.41
N TYR A 138 -3.63 -13.92 -7.45
CA TYR A 138 -4.58 -12.84 -7.16
C TYR A 138 -5.26 -12.91 -5.77
N HIS A 139 -5.67 -14.07 -5.30
CA HIS A 139 -6.39 -14.34 -4.03
C HIS A 139 -7.60 -13.42 -3.82
N LEU A 140 -8.35 -13.15 -4.89
CA LEU A 140 -9.63 -12.47 -4.79
C LEU A 140 -10.68 -13.46 -4.27
N LEU A 141 -11.57 -12.99 -3.42
CA LEU A 141 -12.68 -13.78 -2.91
C LEU A 141 -13.76 -13.90 -3.99
N PRO A 142 -14.05 -15.13 -4.47
CA PRO A 142 -14.90 -15.34 -5.64
C PRO A 142 -16.39 -15.02 -5.37
N GLU A 143 -16.82 -14.99 -4.09
CA GLU A 143 -18.21 -14.78 -3.68
C GLU A 143 -18.61 -13.31 -3.68
N ILE A 144 -17.65 -12.39 -3.64
CA ILE A 144 -17.90 -10.96 -3.54
C ILE A 144 -17.43 -10.19 -4.77
N THR A 145 -17.94 -8.98 -4.95
CA THR A 145 -17.65 -8.15 -6.11
C THR A 145 -16.22 -7.58 -6.09
N THR A 146 -15.76 -7.06 -7.23
CA THR A 146 -14.46 -6.37 -7.36
C THR A 146 -14.33 -5.24 -6.33
N LEU A 147 -15.33 -4.37 -6.24
CA LEU A 147 -15.34 -3.30 -5.25
C LEU A 147 -15.25 -3.82 -3.82
N GLN A 148 -16.01 -4.87 -3.49
CA GLN A 148 -15.98 -5.48 -2.15
C GLN A 148 -14.63 -6.12 -1.83
N ASN A 149 -13.99 -6.77 -2.82
CA ASN A 149 -12.62 -7.30 -2.68
C ASN A 149 -11.63 -6.20 -2.34
N VAL A 150 -11.69 -5.06 -3.03
CA VAL A 150 -10.80 -3.91 -2.76
C VAL A 150 -11.07 -3.28 -1.40
N MET A 151 -12.33 -3.23 -0.95
CA MET A 151 -12.69 -2.69 0.37
C MET A 151 -12.34 -3.61 1.55
N MET A 152 -12.08 -4.90 1.32
CA MET A 152 -11.90 -5.92 2.37
C MET A 152 -10.83 -5.54 3.42
N PRO A 153 -9.62 -5.05 3.06
CA PRO A 153 -8.63 -4.67 4.06
C PRO A 153 -9.13 -3.60 5.04
N MET A 154 -9.93 -2.64 4.56
CA MET A 154 -10.50 -1.58 5.40
C MET A 154 -11.58 -2.10 6.34
N MET A 155 -12.34 -3.12 5.91
CA MET A 155 -13.32 -3.80 6.77
C MET A 155 -12.64 -4.55 7.91
N ILE A 156 -11.50 -5.19 7.64
CA ILE A 156 -10.73 -5.94 8.64
C ILE A 156 -10.04 -5.00 9.63
N GLN A 157 -9.52 -3.85 9.15
CA GLN A 157 -8.77 -2.90 9.97
C GLN A 157 -9.64 -2.23 11.04
N GLN A 158 -10.88 -1.95 10.71
CA GLN A 158 -11.81 -1.21 11.56
C GLN A 158 -12.81 -2.18 12.18
N GLY A 159 -13.09 -2.06 13.46
CA GLY A 159 -14.24 -2.78 14.04
C GLY A 159 -15.54 -2.39 13.33
N LEU A 160 -16.55 -3.27 13.38
CA LEU A 160 -17.80 -3.15 12.63
C LEU A 160 -18.46 -1.75 12.71
N PHE A 161 -18.53 -1.15 13.88
CA PHE A 161 -19.14 0.17 14.07
C PHE A 161 -18.33 1.29 13.38
N SER A 162 -17.00 1.27 13.52
CA SER A 162 -16.13 2.25 12.88
C SER A 162 -16.16 2.13 11.35
N TYR A 163 -16.20 0.89 10.85
CA TYR A 163 -16.36 0.62 9.43
C TYR A 163 -17.69 1.17 8.89
N LEU A 164 -18.80 0.91 9.54
CA LEU A 164 -20.11 1.40 9.09
C LEU A 164 -20.14 2.94 9.02
N ARG A 165 -19.53 3.61 9.98
CA ARG A 165 -19.44 5.08 10.01
C ARG A 165 -18.59 5.63 8.86
N ALA A 166 -17.49 4.97 8.49
CA ALA A 166 -16.56 5.42 7.47
C ALA A 166 -16.79 4.74 6.09
N ARG A 167 -17.82 3.89 5.96
CA ARG A 167 -18.07 3.05 4.77
C ARG A 167 -18.12 3.86 3.47
N ALA A 168 -18.75 5.04 3.49
CA ALA A 168 -18.85 5.89 2.31
C ALA A 168 -17.46 6.37 1.84
N ALA A 169 -16.60 6.78 2.78
CA ALA A 169 -15.22 7.21 2.47
C ALA A 169 -14.37 6.05 1.95
N TYR A 170 -14.49 4.86 2.55
CA TYR A 170 -13.76 3.67 2.08
C TYR A 170 -14.23 3.22 0.70
N ARG A 171 -15.52 3.30 0.43
CA ARG A 171 -16.07 3.02 -0.88
C ARG A 171 -15.54 4.00 -1.93
N ALA A 172 -15.61 5.30 -1.66
CA ALA A 172 -15.10 6.32 -2.58
C ALA A 172 -13.61 6.11 -2.90
N ARG A 173 -12.79 5.78 -1.86
CA ARG A 173 -11.38 5.46 -2.05
C ARG A 173 -11.16 4.21 -2.90
N ALA A 174 -11.94 3.16 -2.67
CA ALA A 174 -11.85 1.93 -3.46
C ALA A 174 -12.27 2.15 -4.92
N GLU A 175 -13.31 2.96 -5.15
CA GLU A 175 -13.76 3.36 -6.49
C GLU A 175 -12.67 4.17 -7.22
N GLN A 176 -12.04 5.15 -6.56
CA GLN A 176 -10.91 5.91 -7.11
C GLN A 176 -9.72 5.02 -7.47
N LEU A 177 -9.38 4.04 -6.64
CA LEU A 177 -8.30 3.11 -6.95
C LEU A 177 -8.67 2.19 -8.12
N LEU A 178 -9.92 1.72 -8.20
CA LEU A 178 -10.39 0.92 -9.32
C LEU A 178 -10.42 1.70 -10.63
N GLU A 179 -10.81 2.97 -10.59
CA GLU A 179 -10.70 3.90 -11.73
C GLU A 179 -9.23 4.05 -12.16
N ARG A 180 -8.31 4.29 -11.20
CA ARG A 180 -6.88 4.43 -11.48
C ARG A 180 -6.26 3.21 -12.15
N VAL A 181 -6.75 2.00 -11.83
CA VAL A 181 -6.30 0.77 -12.48
C VAL A 181 -7.15 0.39 -13.70
N GLY A 182 -8.05 1.27 -14.17
CA GLY A 182 -8.90 1.09 -15.36
C GLY A 182 -10.00 0.04 -15.18
N LEU A 183 -10.58 -0.06 -13.97
CA LEU A 183 -11.64 -1.01 -13.62
C LEU A 183 -12.93 -0.34 -13.12
N GLU A 184 -13.16 0.94 -13.45
CA GLU A 184 -14.37 1.68 -13.09
C GLU A 184 -15.64 1.03 -13.63
N HIS A 185 -15.55 0.33 -14.75
CA HIS A 185 -16.65 -0.40 -15.40
C HIS A 185 -16.86 -1.81 -14.83
N ARG A 186 -16.01 -2.28 -13.88
CA ARG A 186 -16.02 -3.63 -13.30
C ARG A 186 -16.38 -3.69 -11.82
N LEU A 187 -16.84 -2.61 -11.21
CA LEU A 187 -17.10 -2.50 -9.76
C LEU A 187 -17.99 -3.61 -9.21
N THR A 188 -19.02 -3.98 -9.94
CA THR A 188 -20.03 -4.98 -9.53
C THR A 188 -19.72 -6.39 -10.01
N HIS A 189 -18.73 -6.57 -10.88
CA HIS A 189 -18.35 -7.89 -11.39
C HIS A 189 -17.67 -8.73 -10.30
N ARG A 190 -17.83 -10.04 -10.38
CA ARG A 190 -17.13 -11.00 -9.52
C ARG A 190 -15.84 -11.48 -10.19
N PRO A 191 -14.87 -12.01 -9.46
CA PRO A 191 -13.60 -12.47 -10.03
C PRO A 191 -13.73 -13.40 -11.23
N ARG A 192 -14.72 -14.30 -11.24
CA ARG A 192 -14.98 -15.21 -12.39
C ARG A 192 -15.40 -14.51 -13.70
N GLU A 193 -15.77 -13.25 -13.61
CA GLU A 193 -16.23 -12.42 -14.74
C GLU A 193 -15.11 -11.48 -15.24
N LEU A 194 -13.92 -11.59 -14.64
CA LEU A 194 -12.75 -10.78 -14.95
C LEU A 194 -11.70 -11.59 -15.71
N SER A 195 -11.00 -10.96 -16.63
CA SER A 195 -9.78 -11.49 -17.22
C SER A 195 -8.63 -11.58 -16.20
N GLY A 196 -7.56 -12.33 -16.50
CA GLY A 196 -6.39 -12.43 -15.64
C GLY A 196 -5.77 -11.05 -15.33
N GLY A 197 -5.63 -10.20 -16.34
CA GLY A 197 -5.14 -8.83 -16.15
C GLY A 197 -6.07 -7.94 -15.34
N GLU A 198 -7.40 -8.09 -15.48
CA GLU A 198 -8.37 -7.38 -14.65
C GLU A 198 -8.33 -7.87 -13.20
N MET A 199 -8.19 -9.19 -12.96
CA MET A 199 -8.00 -9.74 -11.62
C MET A 199 -6.74 -9.21 -10.95
N GLN A 200 -5.63 -9.11 -11.70
CA GLN A 200 -4.38 -8.56 -11.21
C GLN A 200 -4.51 -7.08 -10.85
N ARG A 201 -5.13 -6.27 -11.70
CA ARG A 201 -5.40 -4.86 -11.40
C ARG A 201 -6.29 -4.68 -10.18
N ALA A 202 -7.31 -5.54 -10.01
CA ALA A 202 -8.13 -5.53 -8.80
C ALA A 202 -7.32 -5.92 -7.53
N ALA A 203 -6.41 -6.88 -7.63
CA ALA A 203 -5.50 -7.27 -6.54
C ALA A 203 -4.54 -6.13 -6.18
N ILE A 204 -4.04 -5.37 -7.15
CA ILE A 204 -3.22 -4.17 -6.93
C ILE A 204 -4.04 -3.09 -6.20
N ALA A 205 -5.25 -2.78 -6.67
CA ALA A 205 -6.13 -1.81 -6.00
C ALA A 205 -6.42 -2.22 -4.56
N ARG A 206 -6.67 -3.52 -4.31
CA ARG A 206 -6.86 -4.08 -2.96
C ARG A 206 -5.61 -3.90 -2.09
N ALA A 207 -4.42 -4.16 -2.62
CA ALA A 207 -3.18 -4.00 -1.89
C ALA A 207 -2.90 -2.54 -1.49
N LEU A 208 -3.40 -1.57 -2.27
CA LEU A 208 -3.15 -0.14 -2.09
C LEU A 208 -4.21 0.59 -1.25
N VAL A 209 -5.39 -0.02 -1.04
CA VAL A 209 -6.53 0.69 -0.41
C VAL A 209 -6.21 1.19 1.00
N GLY A 210 -5.38 0.45 1.74
CA GLY A 210 -4.90 0.81 3.08
C GLY A 210 -3.83 1.90 3.12
N SER A 211 -3.35 2.44 1.98
CA SER A 211 -2.19 3.33 1.90
C SER A 211 -0.93 2.73 2.55
N PRO A 212 -0.49 1.55 2.13
CA PRO A 212 0.64 0.89 2.73
C PRO A 212 1.93 1.71 2.54
N GLN A 213 2.91 1.50 3.41
CA GLN A 213 4.26 2.07 3.24
C GLN A 213 5.17 1.15 2.39
N LEU A 214 4.86 -0.14 2.36
CA LEU A 214 5.61 -1.16 1.63
C LEU A 214 4.65 -2.08 0.88
N LEU A 215 4.91 -2.28 -0.41
CA LEU A 215 4.22 -3.24 -1.26
C LEU A 215 5.15 -4.43 -1.52
N LEU A 216 4.68 -5.62 -1.18
CA LEU A 216 5.35 -6.88 -1.49
C LEU A 216 4.60 -7.57 -2.62
N ALA A 217 5.28 -7.88 -3.72
CA ALA A 217 4.67 -8.46 -4.90
C ALA A 217 5.35 -9.80 -5.29
N ASP A 218 4.60 -10.89 -5.19
CA ASP A 218 5.05 -12.22 -5.57
C ASP A 218 4.65 -12.50 -7.03
N GLU A 219 5.63 -12.43 -7.93
CA GLU A 219 5.46 -12.62 -9.38
C GLU A 219 4.23 -11.87 -9.96
N PRO A 220 4.17 -10.52 -9.82
CA PRO A 220 2.95 -9.76 -10.12
C PRO A 220 2.50 -9.82 -11.57
N THR A 221 3.32 -10.38 -12.46
CA THR A 221 3.05 -10.53 -13.90
C THR A 221 3.16 -11.97 -14.38
N GLY A 222 3.50 -12.93 -13.50
CA GLY A 222 3.87 -14.30 -13.87
C GLY A 222 2.77 -15.11 -14.55
N ASN A 223 1.50 -14.76 -14.36
CA ASN A 223 0.35 -15.43 -14.98
C ASN A 223 -0.30 -14.63 -16.12
N LEU A 224 0.40 -13.61 -16.62
CA LEU A 224 -0.12 -12.71 -17.65
C LEU A 224 0.68 -12.85 -18.94
N ASP A 225 0.04 -12.52 -20.06
CA ASP A 225 0.77 -12.31 -21.30
C ASP A 225 1.74 -11.12 -21.18
N ARG A 226 2.72 -11.07 -22.07
CA ARG A 226 3.81 -10.10 -22.02
C ARG A 226 3.32 -8.64 -22.04
N GLU A 227 2.33 -8.32 -22.86
CA GLU A 227 1.83 -6.96 -23.03
C GLU A 227 1.08 -6.50 -21.75
N THR A 228 0.18 -7.34 -21.25
CA THR A 228 -0.52 -7.12 -19.98
C THR A 228 0.48 -7.02 -18.82
N GLY A 229 1.50 -7.89 -18.77
CA GLY A 229 2.54 -7.86 -17.76
C GLY A 229 3.31 -6.53 -17.74
N GLN A 230 3.71 -6.02 -18.91
CA GLN A 230 4.36 -4.71 -19.03
C GLN A 230 3.46 -3.56 -18.58
N THR A 231 2.15 -3.63 -18.87
CA THR A 231 1.18 -2.63 -18.41
C THR A 231 1.07 -2.63 -16.89
N ILE A 232 1.05 -3.79 -16.26
CA ILE A 232 1.03 -3.95 -14.80
C ILE A 232 2.33 -3.39 -14.18
N LEU A 233 3.49 -3.69 -14.75
CA LEU A 233 4.76 -3.17 -14.26
C LEU A 233 4.80 -1.64 -14.33
N LYS A 234 4.43 -1.04 -15.45
CA LYS A 234 4.34 0.42 -15.60
C LYS A 234 3.44 1.04 -14.54
N LEU A 235 2.26 0.47 -14.32
CA LEU A 235 1.34 0.92 -13.28
C LEU A 235 1.99 0.92 -11.88
N LEU A 236 2.70 -0.16 -11.51
CA LEU A 236 3.40 -0.24 -10.22
C LEU A 236 4.52 0.81 -10.10
N LEU A 237 5.30 1.03 -11.15
CA LEU A 237 6.36 2.04 -11.18
C LEU A 237 5.81 3.47 -11.14
N GLU A 238 4.69 3.74 -11.79
CA GLU A 238 3.98 5.02 -11.71
C GLU A 238 3.49 5.29 -10.28
N ILE A 239 2.86 4.31 -9.64
CA ILE A 239 2.42 4.41 -8.24
C ILE A 239 3.60 4.66 -7.30
N ASN A 240 4.73 3.97 -7.50
CA ASN A 240 5.95 4.22 -6.72
C ASN A 240 6.41 5.67 -6.87
N ARG A 241 6.54 6.18 -8.10
CA ARG A 241 7.03 7.55 -8.38
C ARG A 241 6.12 8.63 -7.81
N GLU A 242 4.80 8.47 -7.95
CA GLU A 242 3.83 9.48 -7.51
C GLU A 242 3.62 9.50 -6.00
N GLN A 243 3.67 8.34 -5.34
CA GLN A 243 3.33 8.20 -3.92
C GLN A 243 4.53 7.96 -3.02
N GLY A 244 5.73 7.75 -3.58
CA GLY A 244 6.91 7.34 -2.81
C GLY A 244 6.74 5.97 -2.16
N LEU A 245 5.87 5.11 -2.71
CA LEU A 245 5.61 3.77 -2.19
C LEU A 245 6.86 2.89 -2.36
N THR A 246 7.33 2.27 -1.29
CA THR A 246 8.40 1.27 -1.41
C THR A 246 7.84 -0.02 -1.99
N ILE A 247 8.53 -0.60 -2.96
CA ILE A 247 8.10 -1.86 -3.59
C ILE A 247 9.23 -2.89 -3.52
N VAL A 248 8.90 -4.08 -3.08
CA VAL A 248 9.76 -5.27 -3.21
C VAL A 248 8.99 -6.29 -4.04
N MET A 249 9.54 -6.66 -5.18
CA MET A 249 8.93 -7.68 -6.03
C MET A 249 9.86 -8.84 -6.29
N VAL A 250 9.31 -10.04 -6.32
CA VAL A 250 10.03 -11.22 -6.81
C VAL A 250 9.60 -11.51 -8.24
N THR A 251 10.55 -11.87 -9.08
CA THR A 251 10.33 -12.23 -10.47
C THR A 251 11.43 -13.17 -10.97
N HIS A 252 11.13 -13.90 -12.03
CA HIS A 252 12.15 -14.64 -12.79
C HIS A 252 12.47 -13.93 -14.13
N ASP A 253 11.80 -12.83 -14.44
CA ASP A 253 11.98 -12.07 -15.68
C ASP A 253 12.99 -10.93 -15.47
N GLU A 254 14.17 -11.05 -16.13
CA GLU A 254 15.23 -10.05 -16.09
C GLU A 254 14.82 -8.70 -16.71
N SER A 255 13.89 -8.72 -17.68
CA SER A 255 13.42 -7.49 -18.30
C SER A 255 12.63 -6.62 -17.33
N ILE A 256 11.86 -7.24 -16.43
CA ILE A 256 11.14 -6.55 -15.36
C ILE A 256 12.11 -5.98 -14.32
N ALA A 257 13.13 -6.75 -13.98
CA ALA A 257 14.12 -6.33 -12.99
C ALA A 257 14.97 -5.13 -13.47
N ALA A 258 15.20 -5.02 -14.78
CA ALA A 258 15.98 -3.91 -15.35
C ALA A 258 15.35 -2.52 -15.13
N ASP A 259 14.03 -2.45 -14.96
CA ASP A 259 13.30 -1.20 -14.71
C ASP A 259 13.26 -0.82 -13.21
N CYS A 260 13.81 -1.65 -12.32
CA CYS A 260 13.82 -1.44 -10.88
C CYS A 260 15.06 -0.65 -10.42
N ASP A 261 14.94 0.10 -9.30
CA ASP A 261 16.07 0.84 -8.72
C ASP A 261 17.20 -0.07 -8.23
N ARG A 262 16.87 -1.30 -7.82
CA ARG A 262 17.82 -2.28 -7.31
C ARG A 262 17.40 -3.69 -7.70
N VAL A 263 18.39 -4.48 -8.09
CA VAL A 263 18.21 -5.92 -8.37
C VAL A 263 19.06 -6.73 -7.40
N ILE A 264 18.48 -7.76 -6.83
CA ILE A 264 19.11 -8.71 -5.94
C ILE A 264 18.90 -10.11 -6.52
N ARG A 265 19.92 -10.95 -6.51
CA ARG A 265 19.83 -12.34 -6.94
C ARG A 265 19.76 -13.27 -5.74
N LEU A 266 18.77 -14.18 -5.75
CA LEU A 266 18.62 -15.24 -4.76
C LEU A 266 18.90 -16.59 -5.42
N GLU A 267 19.95 -17.27 -4.97
CA GLU A 267 20.39 -18.57 -5.47
C GLU A 267 20.56 -19.52 -4.28
N ASP A 268 19.98 -20.73 -4.36
CA ASP A 268 20.07 -21.77 -3.34
C ASP A 268 19.85 -21.26 -1.90
N GLY A 269 18.84 -20.40 -1.73
CA GLY A 269 18.48 -19.82 -0.45
C GLY A 269 19.44 -18.78 0.10
N ARG A 270 20.33 -18.21 -0.73
CA ARG A 270 21.29 -17.13 -0.36
C ARG A 270 21.19 -15.96 -1.31
N ILE A 271 21.37 -14.76 -0.78
CA ILE A 271 21.52 -13.56 -1.60
C ILE A 271 22.97 -13.53 -2.12
N VAL A 272 23.07 -13.57 -3.44
CA VAL A 272 24.33 -13.36 -4.18
C VAL A 272 24.27 -11.98 -4.79
N ALA A 273 25.35 -11.21 -4.72
CA ALA A 273 25.43 -9.77 -4.99
C ALA A 273 24.73 -9.29 -6.24
#